data_c4ba078f8006eb208b1eb0cae1cdd10d
#
_entry.id   c4ba078f8006eb208b1eb0cae1cdd10d
#
_cell.length_a   1.000
_cell.length_b   1.000
_cell.length_c   1.000
_cell.angle_alpha   90.00
_cell.angle_beta   90.00
_cell.angle_gamma   90.00
#
_symmetry.space_group_name_H-M   'P 1'
#
loop_
_entity.id
_entity.type
_entity.pdbx_description
1 polymer ?
#
loop_
_entity_poly.entity_id
_entity_poly.type
_entity_poly.pdbx_seq_one_letter_code
_entity_poly.pdbx_strand_id
1 'polypeptide(L)'
;MRQRFQPRVTVAAVIERNGRFLLIEEETSEGLRLNNPAGHLDPGEAPAEGCARETLEETAHRFTPTALVGVYLSRSERPSGEDVTYIRFAYCGDLGDLEPDRPLDTGIVRTLWLTAQEIRDSAARHRSPLLLRCLEDYLAGQRYPLSLIYSDSSVYAPPAGISRP
;
A
#
# COMPACT_ATOMS: atom_id res chain seq x y z
N MET A 1 -28.60 3.87 -18.06
CA MET A 1 -27.16 3.67 -18.40
C MET A 1 -26.54 2.74 -17.36
N ARG A 2 -25.89 1.66 -17.78
CA ARG A 2 -25.27 0.71 -16.84
C ARG A 2 -24.00 1.36 -16.29
N GLN A 3 -23.91 1.64 -14.99
CA GLN A 3 -22.71 2.18 -14.36
C GLN A 3 -21.57 1.17 -14.54
N ARG A 4 -20.42 1.61 -15.06
CA ARG A 4 -19.25 0.75 -15.20
C ARG A 4 -18.68 0.43 -13.83
N PHE A 5 -18.29 -0.82 -13.62
CA PHE A 5 -17.56 -1.25 -12.45
C PHE A 5 -16.20 -0.51 -12.38
N GLN A 6 -15.95 0.14 -11.26
CA GLN A 6 -14.75 0.95 -11.04
C GLN A 6 -14.09 0.53 -9.73
N PRO A 7 -13.18 -0.44 -9.75
CA PRO A 7 -12.42 -0.79 -8.57
C PRO A 7 -11.46 0.35 -8.20
N ARG A 8 -11.18 0.50 -6.92
CA ARG A 8 -10.15 1.43 -6.44
C ARG A 8 -8.80 0.74 -6.48
N VAL A 9 -7.79 1.44 -6.97
CA VAL A 9 -6.42 0.94 -7.05
C VAL A 9 -5.64 1.42 -5.83
N THR A 10 -4.97 0.49 -5.16
CA THR A 10 -4.09 0.76 -4.02
C THR A 10 -2.72 0.14 -4.25
N VAL A 11 -1.74 0.69 -3.57
CA VAL A 11 -0.35 0.23 -3.54
C VAL A 11 0.05 -0.07 -2.11
N ALA A 12 0.94 -1.03 -1.89
CA ALA A 12 1.37 -1.42 -0.56
C ALA A 12 2.82 -1.89 -0.57
N ALA A 13 3.53 -1.68 0.54
CA ALA A 13 4.90 -2.11 0.73
C ALA A 13 4.98 -3.24 1.76
N VAL A 14 5.66 -4.33 1.41
CA VAL A 14 6.08 -5.38 2.34
C VAL A 14 7.56 -5.16 2.61
N ILE A 15 7.88 -4.67 3.80
CA ILE A 15 9.23 -4.22 4.18
C ILE A 15 9.71 -5.07 5.35
N GLU A 16 10.79 -5.81 5.13
CA GLU A 16 11.40 -6.66 6.14
C GLU A 16 12.79 -6.13 6.52
N ARG A 17 13.06 -6.17 7.82
CA ARG A 17 14.39 -5.89 8.37
C ARG A 17 14.62 -6.78 9.60
N ASN A 18 15.67 -7.58 9.56
CA ASN A 18 16.07 -8.46 10.67
C ASN A 18 14.93 -9.37 11.17
N GLY A 19 14.15 -9.97 10.26
CA GLY A 19 13.03 -10.86 10.59
C GLY A 19 11.78 -10.16 11.12
N ARG A 20 11.74 -8.83 11.06
CA ARG A 20 10.57 -8.02 11.41
C ARG A 20 10.08 -7.23 10.22
N PHE A 21 8.78 -6.98 10.21
CA PHE A 21 8.09 -6.26 9.13
C PHE A 21 7.61 -4.90 9.63
N LEU A 22 7.82 -3.88 8.80
CA LEU A 22 7.33 -2.54 9.07
C LEU A 22 5.85 -2.45 8.76
N LEU A 23 5.05 -2.16 9.77
CA LEU A 23 3.63 -1.89 9.66
C LEU A 23 3.31 -0.48 10.14
N ILE A 24 2.14 -0.01 9.76
CA ILE A 24 1.51 1.19 10.32
C ILE A 24 0.34 0.79 11.22
N GLU A 25 0.09 1.58 12.25
CA GLU A 25 -1.14 1.57 13.02
C GLU A 25 -1.91 2.84 12.68
N GLU A 26 -3.11 2.65 12.15
CA GLU A 26 -3.96 3.73 11.66
C GLU A 26 -5.27 3.81 12.43
N GLU A 27 -5.77 5.03 12.60
CA GLU A 27 -7.09 5.28 13.18
C GLU A 27 -8.16 5.13 12.08
N THR A 28 -9.18 4.32 12.38
CA THR A 28 -10.27 4.06 11.46
C THR A 28 -11.63 4.23 12.17
N SER A 29 -12.71 4.24 11.41
CA SER A 29 -14.08 4.23 11.98
C SER A 29 -14.36 3.02 12.88
N GLU A 30 -13.57 1.96 12.76
CA GLU A 30 -13.68 0.73 13.56
C GLU A 30 -12.58 0.64 14.65
N GLY A 31 -11.90 1.74 14.96
CA GLY A 31 -10.78 1.81 15.90
C GLY A 31 -9.43 1.63 15.23
N LEU A 32 -8.40 1.37 16.04
CA LEU A 32 -7.03 1.20 15.58
C LEU A 32 -6.86 -0.09 14.77
N ARG A 33 -6.28 0.01 13.58
CA ARG A 33 -6.01 -1.12 12.70
C ARG A 33 -4.54 -1.14 12.28
N LEU A 34 -4.05 -2.34 12.00
CA LEU A 34 -2.73 -2.58 11.42
C LEU A 34 -2.83 -2.74 9.91
N ASN A 35 -1.86 -2.19 9.20
CA ASN A 35 -1.75 -2.33 7.75
C ASN A 35 -0.28 -2.33 7.33
N ASN A 36 -0.01 -2.81 6.11
CA ASN A 36 1.23 -2.43 5.43
C ASN A 36 1.21 -0.91 5.21
N PRO A 37 2.37 -0.25 5.06
CA PRO A 37 2.38 1.07 4.43
C PRO A 37 1.67 0.97 3.08
N ALA A 38 0.55 1.69 2.91
CA ALA A 38 -0.35 1.49 1.77
C ALA A 38 -1.35 2.63 1.60
N GLY A 39 -1.64 2.99 0.37
CA GLY A 39 -2.65 3.98 0.04
C GLY A 39 -3.16 3.89 -1.38
N HIS A 40 -3.91 4.87 -1.81
CA HIS A 40 -4.47 4.93 -3.15
C HIS A 40 -3.39 5.35 -4.17
N LEU A 41 -3.48 4.76 -5.36
CA LEU A 41 -2.70 5.23 -6.49
C LEU A 41 -3.23 6.61 -6.93
N ASP A 42 -2.33 7.57 -7.07
CA ASP A 42 -2.65 8.92 -7.52
C ASP A 42 -2.52 9.06 -9.04
N PRO A 43 -3.26 9.99 -9.66
CA PRO A 43 -3.03 10.35 -11.06
C PRO A 43 -1.59 10.83 -11.27
N GLY A 44 -0.96 10.40 -12.35
CA GLY A 44 0.36 10.88 -12.73
C GLY A 44 1.53 10.07 -12.16
N GLU A 45 1.27 8.93 -11.54
CA GLU A 45 2.32 8.04 -11.01
C GLU A 45 2.11 6.59 -11.45
N ALA A 46 3.21 5.87 -11.60
CA ALA A 46 3.19 4.41 -11.76
C ALA A 46 2.97 3.73 -10.39
N PRO A 47 2.46 2.48 -10.34
CA PRO A 47 2.19 1.79 -9.07
C PRO A 47 3.40 1.68 -8.13
N ALA A 48 4.60 1.45 -8.67
CA ALA A 48 5.82 1.40 -7.85
C ALA A 48 6.18 2.77 -7.25
N GLU A 49 5.96 3.86 -8.00
CA GLU A 49 6.16 5.23 -7.53
C GLU A 49 5.16 5.59 -6.43
N GLY A 50 3.89 5.24 -6.61
CA GLY A 50 2.86 5.41 -5.60
C GLY A 50 3.18 4.64 -4.31
N CYS A 51 3.71 3.42 -4.43
CA CYS A 51 4.15 2.64 -3.27
C CYS A 51 5.30 3.34 -2.51
N ALA A 52 6.26 3.90 -3.22
CA ALA A 52 7.36 4.66 -2.60
C ALA A 52 6.83 5.94 -1.91
N ARG A 53 5.92 6.67 -2.55
CA ARG A 53 5.29 7.87 -2.00
C ARG A 53 4.52 7.55 -0.71
N GLU A 54 3.59 6.58 -0.74
CA GLU A 54 2.79 6.19 0.42
C GLU A 54 3.68 5.73 1.58
N THR A 55 4.73 4.95 1.31
CA THR A 55 5.67 4.51 2.35
C THR A 55 6.34 5.71 3.01
N LEU A 56 6.77 6.71 2.24
CA LEU A 56 7.38 7.92 2.78
C LEU A 56 6.38 8.74 3.62
N GLU A 57 5.16 8.90 3.16
CA GLU A 57 4.10 9.67 3.83
C GLU A 57 3.66 9.02 5.15
N GLU A 58 3.56 7.69 5.17
CA GLU A 58 3.07 6.96 6.33
C GLU A 58 4.14 6.50 7.32
N THR A 59 5.41 6.45 6.90
CA THR A 59 6.50 5.94 7.75
C THR A 59 7.67 6.89 7.93
N ALA A 60 7.69 8.00 7.19
CA ALA A 60 8.82 8.92 7.07
C ALA A 60 10.13 8.26 6.58
N HIS A 61 10.05 7.04 6.04
CA HIS A 61 11.18 6.35 5.43
C HIS A 61 11.12 6.42 3.90
N ARG A 62 12.25 6.68 3.28
CA ARG A 62 12.40 6.46 1.84
C ARG A 62 12.31 4.97 1.54
N PHE A 63 11.69 4.64 0.44
CA PHE A 63 11.53 3.25 0.01
C PHE A 63 11.76 3.13 -1.49
N THR A 64 12.54 2.13 -1.87
CA THR A 64 12.79 1.81 -3.28
C THR A 64 12.23 0.43 -3.58
N PRO A 65 11.08 0.33 -4.28
CA PRO A 65 10.56 -0.96 -4.73
C PRO A 65 11.57 -1.66 -5.65
N THR A 66 11.82 -2.94 -5.40
CA THR A 66 12.74 -3.76 -6.21
C THR A 66 12.04 -4.94 -6.87
N ALA A 67 10.91 -5.38 -6.33
CA ALA A 67 10.10 -6.44 -6.92
C ALA A 67 8.62 -6.26 -6.55
N LEU A 68 7.74 -6.76 -7.44
CA LEU A 68 6.33 -6.95 -7.14
C LEU A 68 6.15 -8.26 -6.37
N VAL A 69 5.46 -8.23 -5.24
CA VAL A 69 5.09 -9.43 -4.48
C VAL A 69 3.85 -10.07 -5.09
N GLY A 70 2.89 -9.28 -5.48
CA GLY A 70 1.68 -9.75 -6.14
C GLY A 70 0.66 -8.65 -6.41
N VAL A 71 -0.41 -9.06 -7.08
CA VAL A 71 -1.60 -8.24 -7.34
C VAL A 71 -2.80 -8.93 -6.69
N TYR A 72 -3.58 -8.19 -5.91
CA TYR A 72 -4.60 -8.75 -5.04
C TYR A 72 -5.92 -8.02 -5.23
N LEU A 73 -7.02 -8.77 -5.16
CA LEU A 73 -8.36 -8.21 -5.13
C LEU A 73 -8.99 -8.48 -3.76
N SER A 74 -9.63 -7.46 -3.22
CA SER A 74 -10.51 -7.61 -2.06
C SER A 74 -11.76 -6.76 -2.23
N ARG A 75 -12.85 -7.20 -1.62
CA ARG A 75 -14.10 -6.45 -1.53
C ARG A 75 -14.40 -6.14 -0.07
N SER A 76 -14.82 -4.94 0.18
CA SER A 76 -15.22 -4.47 1.50
C SER A 76 -16.56 -3.76 1.41
N GLU A 77 -17.48 -4.13 2.27
CA GLU A 77 -18.69 -3.37 2.51
C GLU A 77 -18.40 -2.31 3.57
N ARG A 78 -18.63 -1.05 3.23
CA ARG A 78 -18.43 0.08 4.15
C ARG A 78 -19.62 0.21 5.09
N PRO A 79 -19.43 0.85 6.26
CA PRO A 79 -20.56 1.17 7.17
C PRO A 79 -21.68 1.96 6.50
N SER A 80 -21.39 2.67 5.42
CA SER A 80 -22.37 3.38 4.58
C SER A 80 -23.23 2.45 3.71
N GLY A 81 -22.93 1.12 3.67
CA GLY A 81 -23.53 0.17 2.72
C GLY A 81 -22.93 0.21 1.32
N GLU A 82 -21.88 1.02 1.10
CA GLU A 82 -21.16 1.06 -0.17
C GLU A 82 -20.23 -0.15 -0.30
N ASP A 83 -20.41 -0.93 -1.36
CA ASP A 83 -19.49 -2.00 -1.77
C ASP A 83 -18.30 -1.41 -2.54
N VAL A 84 -17.10 -1.65 -2.05
CA VAL A 84 -15.87 -1.21 -2.71
C VAL A 84 -14.98 -2.41 -2.99
N THR A 85 -14.61 -2.57 -4.26
CA THR A 85 -13.56 -3.52 -4.67
C THR A 85 -12.25 -2.78 -4.82
N TYR A 86 -11.21 -3.35 -4.22
CA TYR A 86 -9.84 -2.85 -4.30
C TYR A 86 -8.99 -3.78 -5.16
N ILE A 87 -8.13 -3.19 -5.97
CA ILE A 87 -7.00 -3.86 -6.61
C ILE A 87 -5.74 -3.32 -5.92
N ARG A 88 -4.97 -4.20 -5.28
CA ARG A 88 -3.73 -3.83 -4.59
C ARG A 88 -2.53 -4.37 -5.35
N PHE A 89 -1.59 -3.49 -5.64
CA PHE A 89 -0.24 -3.83 -6.07
C PHE A 89 0.69 -3.79 -4.85
N ALA A 90 1.22 -4.94 -4.45
CA ALA A 90 2.13 -5.02 -3.30
C ALA A 90 3.56 -5.23 -3.78
N TYR A 91 4.46 -4.38 -3.28
CA TYR A 91 5.89 -4.38 -3.60
C TYR A 91 6.72 -4.70 -2.38
N CYS A 92 7.89 -5.28 -2.60
CA CYS A 92 8.97 -5.30 -1.63
C CYS A 92 10.18 -4.55 -2.21
N GLY A 93 11.14 -4.20 -1.34
CA GLY A 93 12.29 -3.42 -1.77
C GLY A 93 13.14 -2.95 -0.61
N ASP A 94 13.97 -1.96 -0.87
CA ASP A 94 14.94 -1.45 0.06
C ASP A 94 14.39 -0.26 0.85
N LEU A 95 14.42 -0.37 2.17
CA LEU A 95 14.08 0.73 3.06
C LEU A 95 15.31 1.62 3.24
N GLY A 96 15.18 2.87 2.86
CA GLY A 96 16.21 3.90 2.97
C GLY A 96 16.11 4.68 4.27
N ASP A 97 16.67 5.90 4.23
CA ASP A 97 16.79 6.75 5.40
C ASP A 97 15.45 7.22 5.94
N LEU A 98 15.40 7.40 7.27
CA LEU A 98 14.31 8.08 7.95
C LEU A 98 14.47 9.59 7.77
N GLU A 99 13.39 10.28 7.50
CA GLU A 99 13.28 11.74 7.55
C GLU A 99 12.70 12.13 8.93
N PRO A 100 13.53 12.41 9.95
CA PRO A 100 13.07 12.44 11.36
C PRO A 100 12.07 13.55 11.67
N ASP A 101 12.09 14.64 10.90
CA ASP A 101 11.21 15.79 11.09
C ASP A 101 9.96 15.74 10.20
N ARG A 102 9.81 14.66 9.43
CA ARG A 102 8.65 14.50 8.55
C ARG A 102 7.44 14.06 9.37
N PRO A 103 6.32 14.82 9.35
CA PRO A 103 5.09 14.37 9.96
C PRO A 103 4.56 13.15 9.20
N LEU A 104 3.99 12.20 9.91
CA LEU A 104 3.24 11.10 9.30
C LEU A 104 1.90 11.60 8.78
N ASP A 105 1.37 10.90 7.80
CA ASP A 105 0.10 11.25 7.19
C ASP A 105 -1.05 11.19 8.21
N THR A 106 -2.09 11.99 7.94
CA THR A 106 -3.26 12.09 8.83
C THR A 106 -3.91 10.72 9.04
N GLY A 107 -4.14 10.39 10.31
CA GLY A 107 -4.71 9.09 10.72
C GLY A 107 -3.67 8.02 11.03
N ILE A 108 -2.42 8.20 10.65
CA ILE A 108 -1.33 7.30 11.05
C ILE A 108 -0.91 7.65 12.48
N VAL A 109 -1.06 6.70 13.39
CA VAL A 109 -0.72 6.87 14.81
C VAL A 109 0.76 6.60 15.05
N ARG A 110 1.29 5.54 14.46
CA ARG A 110 2.69 5.14 14.58
C ARG A 110 3.09 4.06 13.60
N THR A 111 4.38 3.84 13.47
CA THR A 111 4.97 2.68 12.82
C THR A 111 5.35 1.60 13.84
N LEU A 112 5.32 0.34 13.42
CA LEU A 112 5.62 -0.82 14.25
C LEU A 112 6.50 -1.81 13.48
N TRP A 113 7.43 -2.44 14.19
CA TRP A 113 8.21 -3.56 13.66
C TRP A 113 7.74 -4.85 14.34
N LEU A 114 7.04 -5.71 13.61
CA LEU A 114 6.48 -6.95 14.11
C LEU A 114 7.08 -8.16 13.38
N THR A 115 7.27 -9.25 14.11
CA THR A 115 7.59 -10.55 13.51
C THR A 115 6.40 -11.09 12.72
N ALA A 116 6.64 -12.04 11.81
CA ALA A 116 5.57 -12.69 11.08
C ALA A 116 4.54 -13.36 12.02
N GLN A 117 5.01 -13.92 13.14
CA GLN A 117 4.11 -14.54 14.12
C GLN A 117 3.24 -13.50 14.83
N GLU A 118 3.82 -12.38 15.28
CA GLU A 118 3.05 -11.27 15.89
C GLU A 118 1.99 -10.72 14.93
N ILE A 119 2.30 -10.66 13.62
CA ILE A 119 1.33 -10.25 12.60
C ILE A 119 0.21 -11.28 12.49
N ARG A 120 0.50 -12.58 12.42
CA ARG A 120 -0.53 -13.63 12.37
C ARG A 120 -1.44 -13.59 13.59
N ASP A 121 -0.87 -13.42 14.78
CA ASP A 121 -1.61 -13.38 16.05
C ASP A 121 -2.50 -12.14 16.17
N SER A 122 -2.19 -11.07 15.45
CA SER A 122 -2.96 -9.81 15.43
C SER A 122 -4.00 -9.72 14.31
N ALA A 123 -4.37 -10.83 13.66
CA ALA A 123 -5.25 -10.84 12.48
C ALA A 123 -6.59 -10.09 12.69
N ALA A 124 -7.16 -10.12 13.90
CA ALA A 124 -8.38 -9.39 14.23
C ALA A 124 -8.24 -7.86 14.16
N ARG A 125 -7.00 -7.36 14.18
CA ARG A 125 -6.68 -5.93 14.10
C ARG A 125 -6.28 -5.50 12.69
N HIS A 126 -6.21 -6.40 11.73
CA HIS A 126 -5.82 -6.04 10.38
C HIS A 126 -6.88 -5.17 9.70
N ARG A 127 -6.41 -4.15 8.99
CA ARG A 127 -7.25 -3.28 8.16
C ARG A 127 -7.99 -4.06 7.06
N SER A 128 -7.32 -5.06 6.51
CA SER A 128 -7.87 -5.97 5.52
C SER A 128 -7.16 -7.33 5.55
N PRO A 129 -7.76 -8.39 5.01
CA PRO A 129 -7.11 -9.70 4.92
C PRO A 129 -5.86 -9.68 4.02
N LEU A 130 -5.70 -8.65 3.19
CA LEU A 130 -4.56 -8.54 2.29
C LEU A 130 -3.23 -8.28 3.01
N LEU A 131 -3.24 -7.73 4.23
CA LEU A 131 -2.01 -7.58 5.02
C LEU A 131 -1.34 -8.94 5.22
N LEU A 132 -2.07 -9.91 5.76
CA LEU A 132 -1.55 -11.24 6.01
C LEU A 132 -1.21 -11.97 4.71
N ARG A 133 -2.05 -11.84 3.69
CA ARG A 133 -1.82 -12.48 2.39
C ARG A 133 -0.53 -11.98 1.74
N CYS A 134 -0.28 -10.69 1.71
CA CYS A 134 0.96 -10.12 1.18
C CYS A 134 2.20 -10.60 1.96
N LEU A 135 2.08 -10.69 3.29
CA LEU A 135 3.16 -11.24 4.13
C LEU A 135 3.47 -12.69 3.78
N GLU A 136 2.46 -13.56 3.68
CA GLU A 136 2.67 -14.98 3.40
C GLU A 136 3.25 -15.22 2.01
N ASP A 137 2.79 -14.47 1.00
CA ASP A 137 3.36 -14.55 -0.35
C ASP A 137 4.80 -14.04 -0.38
N TYR A 138 5.13 -12.98 0.38
CA TYR A 138 6.50 -12.51 0.55
C TYR A 138 7.39 -13.59 1.18
N LEU A 139 6.94 -14.23 2.25
CA LEU A 139 7.66 -15.30 2.95
C LEU A 139 7.81 -16.56 2.08
N ALA A 140 6.84 -16.83 1.22
CA ALA A 140 6.93 -17.90 0.21
C ALA A 140 7.92 -17.59 -0.92
N GLY A 141 8.55 -16.42 -0.92
CA GLY A 141 9.54 -16.03 -1.91
C GLY A 141 8.96 -15.49 -3.21
N GLN A 142 7.68 -15.12 -3.26
CA GLN A 142 7.08 -14.55 -4.47
C GLN A 142 7.73 -13.20 -4.79
N ARG A 143 8.37 -13.14 -5.95
CA ARG A 143 9.06 -11.95 -6.48
C ARG A 143 8.87 -11.92 -7.99
N TYR A 144 8.22 -10.88 -8.47
CA TYR A 144 8.02 -10.64 -9.88
C TYR A 144 8.79 -9.37 -10.30
N PRO A 145 9.34 -9.32 -11.50
CA PRO A 145 10.09 -8.16 -11.95
C PRO A 145 9.18 -6.93 -12.02
N LEU A 146 9.72 -5.74 -11.73
CA LEU A 146 8.97 -4.48 -11.83
C LEU A 146 8.42 -4.26 -13.25
N SER A 147 9.11 -4.78 -14.26
CA SER A 147 8.69 -4.71 -15.66
C SER A 147 7.42 -5.49 -16.00
N LEU A 148 6.89 -6.28 -15.03
CA LEU A 148 5.57 -6.91 -15.20
C LEU A 148 4.45 -5.86 -15.33
N ILE A 149 4.62 -4.70 -14.70
CA ILE A 149 3.69 -3.58 -14.81
C ILE A 149 4.29 -2.55 -15.76
N TYR A 150 3.73 -2.45 -16.95
CA TYR A 150 4.07 -1.41 -17.90
C TYR A 150 3.21 -0.17 -17.68
N SER A 151 3.85 0.98 -17.52
CA SER A 151 3.17 2.27 -17.43
C SER A 151 3.50 3.08 -18.68
N ASP A 152 2.48 3.31 -19.50
CA ASP A 152 2.62 4.14 -20.71
C ASP A 152 2.90 5.59 -20.34
N SER A 153 3.60 6.33 -21.21
CA SER A 153 3.91 7.74 -21.00
C SER A 153 2.70 8.64 -20.76
N SER A 154 1.52 8.21 -21.25
CA SER A 154 0.26 8.90 -21.01
C SER A 154 -0.15 8.97 -19.53
N VAL A 155 0.36 8.06 -18.69
CA VAL A 155 0.15 8.09 -17.24
C VAL A 155 0.64 9.43 -16.65
N TYR A 156 1.74 9.96 -17.17
CA TYR A 156 2.38 11.18 -16.70
C TYR A 156 1.91 12.46 -17.42
N ALA A 157 1.03 12.30 -18.40
CA ALA A 157 0.47 13.44 -19.13
C ALA A 157 -0.52 14.19 -18.23
N PRO A 158 -0.58 15.53 -18.28
CA PRO A 158 -1.57 16.29 -17.53
C PRO A 158 -2.98 15.88 -18.00
N PRO A 159 -3.97 15.84 -17.07
CA PRO A 159 -5.35 15.53 -17.42
C PRO A 159 -5.84 16.46 -18.53
N ALA A 160 -6.56 15.91 -19.51
CA ALA A 160 -7.16 16.70 -20.58
C ALA A 160 -8.10 17.77 -19.99
N GLY A 161 -7.80 19.05 -20.25
CA GLY A 161 -8.61 20.19 -19.81
C GLY A 161 -8.00 21.12 -18.74
N ILE A 162 -6.81 20.81 -18.22
CA ILE A 162 -6.05 21.74 -17.37
C ILE A 162 -4.97 22.39 -18.22
N SER A 163 -5.33 23.51 -18.89
CA SER A 163 -4.31 24.42 -19.44
C SER A 163 -3.51 24.98 -18.26
N ARG A 164 -2.20 24.76 -18.25
CA ARG A 164 -1.31 25.49 -17.34
C ARG A 164 -1.42 26.99 -17.61
N PRO A 165 -1.50 27.83 -16.58
CA PRO A 165 -1.41 29.27 -16.74
C PRO A 165 -0.07 29.73 -17.28
#